data_2f2fd96242f92ed4963e152a5cb5dbde
#
_entry.id   2f2fd96242f92ed4963e152a5cb5dbde
#
_cell.length_a   1.000
_cell.length_b   1.000
_cell.length_c   1.000
_cell.angle_alpha   90.00
_cell.angle_beta   90.00
_cell.angle_gamma   90.00
#
_symmetry.space_group_name_H-M   'P 1'
#
loop_
_entity.id
_entity.type
_entity.pdbx_description
1 polymer ?
#
loop_
_entity_poly.entity_id
_entity_poly.type
_entity_poly.pdbx_seq_one_letter_code
_entity_poly.pdbx_strand_id
1 'polypeptide(L)'
;MVKLSERLMLIAEQIKKNEIAADIGTDHGFLPMYLADESICPKVILADVSTGSLDKAKSNVRELLKAREEAGCPLDPAVFDFRLGDGIKVLAP
;
A
#
# COMPACT_ATOMS: atom_id res chain seq x y z
N MET A 1 3.83 -5.99 -11.56
CA MET A 1 3.38 -4.63 -11.91
C MET A 1 4.08 -3.54 -11.13
N VAL A 2 4.26 -3.70 -9.83
CA VAL A 2 4.92 -2.69 -9.01
C VAL A 2 6.39 -3.01 -8.87
N LYS A 3 7.25 -2.03 -9.23
CA LYS A 3 8.69 -2.17 -9.06
C LYS A 3 9.15 -1.35 -7.87
N LEU A 4 9.90 -1.97 -6.98
CA LEU A 4 10.45 -1.31 -5.81
C LEU A 4 11.93 -0.99 -6.01
N SER A 5 12.40 0.10 -5.38
CA SER A 5 13.83 0.35 -5.24
C SER A 5 14.47 -0.78 -4.42
N GLU A 6 15.79 -0.91 -4.50
CA GLU A 6 16.50 -1.92 -3.71
C GLU A 6 16.23 -1.78 -2.21
N ARG A 7 16.20 -0.54 -1.71
CA ARG A 7 15.92 -0.26 -0.29
C ARG A 7 14.53 -0.74 0.12
N LEU A 8 13.51 -0.43 -0.68
CA LEU A 8 12.14 -0.85 -0.38
C LEU A 8 11.98 -2.36 -0.52
N MET A 9 12.67 -2.98 -1.45
CA MET A 9 12.65 -4.44 -1.61
C MET A 9 13.21 -5.14 -0.37
N LEU A 10 14.31 -4.61 0.21
CA LEU A 10 14.86 -5.15 1.45
C LEU A 10 13.85 -5.08 2.60
N ILE A 11 13.08 -3.99 2.67
CA ILE A 11 12.02 -3.85 3.67
C ILE A 11 10.91 -4.86 3.40
N ALA A 12 10.48 -4.99 2.14
CA ALA A 12 9.42 -5.92 1.76
C ALA A 12 9.77 -7.37 2.12
N GLU A 13 11.03 -7.76 1.97
CA GLU A 13 11.48 -9.11 2.31
C GLU A 13 11.39 -9.45 3.80
N GLN A 14 11.30 -8.42 4.66
CA GLN A 14 11.13 -8.60 6.10
C GLN A 14 9.67 -8.79 6.51
N ILE A 15 8.72 -8.51 5.62
CA ILE A 15 7.30 -8.58 5.91
C ILE A 15 6.83 -10.04 5.84
N LYS A 16 6.14 -10.49 6.88
CA LYS A 16 5.59 -11.84 6.91
C LYS A 16 4.37 -11.96 6.01
N LYS A 17 4.31 -13.04 5.25
CA LYS A 17 3.18 -13.33 4.39
C LYS A 17 1.90 -13.55 5.19
N ASN A 18 0.79 -13.07 4.67
CA ASN A 18 -0.57 -13.19 5.22
C ASN A 18 -0.84 -12.34 6.47
N GLU A 19 0.05 -11.41 6.80
CA GLU A 19 -0.18 -10.44 7.86
C GLU A 19 -0.66 -9.11 7.29
N ILE A 20 -1.30 -8.29 8.14
CA ILE A 20 -1.67 -6.93 7.78
C ILE A 20 -0.44 -6.05 7.96
N ALA A 21 -0.07 -5.32 6.92
CA ALA A 21 1.05 -4.39 6.97
C ALA A 21 0.54 -2.94 7.03
N ALA A 22 1.25 -2.10 7.78
CA ALA A 22 0.96 -0.67 7.85
C ALA A 22 2.21 0.11 7.45
N ASP A 23 2.05 1.06 6.53
CA ASP A 23 3.11 1.94 6.08
C ASP A 23 2.82 3.36 6.56
N ILE A 24 3.56 3.79 7.58
CA ILE A 24 3.44 5.12 8.18
C ILE A 24 4.36 6.07 7.42
N GLY A 25 3.81 7.18 6.91
CA GLY A 25 4.55 8.06 6.02
C GLY A 25 4.70 7.42 4.65
N THR A 26 3.61 6.89 4.13
CA THR A 26 3.59 6.06 2.92
C THR A 26 4.06 6.77 1.65
N ASP A 27 3.95 8.10 1.62
CA ASP A 27 4.34 8.95 0.50
C ASP A 27 3.66 8.51 -0.81
N HIS A 28 4.37 7.81 -1.69
CA HIS A 28 3.80 7.37 -2.98
C HIS A 28 3.01 6.06 -2.90
N GLY A 29 3.08 5.34 -1.79
CA GLY A 29 2.36 4.10 -1.58
C GLY A 29 2.97 2.87 -2.28
N PHE A 30 4.19 2.95 -2.75
CA PHE A 30 4.79 1.86 -3.55
C PHE A 30 5.00 0.57 -2.75
N LEU A 31 5.43 0.65 -1.49
CA LEU A 31 5.64 -0.55 -0.68
C LEU A 31 4.33 -1.28 -0.39
N PRO A 32 3.27 -0.61 0.13
CA PRO A 32 1.98 -1.28 0.31
C PRO A 32 1.40 -1.84 -0.99
N MET A 33 1.54 -1.11 -2.11
CA MET A 33 1.07 -1.58 -3.41
C MET A 33 1.76 -2.89 -3.81
N TYR A 34 3.07 -2.98 -3.62
CA TYR A 34 3.82 -4.20 -3.92
C TYR A 34 3.33 -5.37 -3.05
N LEU A 35 3.16 -5.13 -1.76
CA LEU A 35 2.71 -6.18 -0.82
C LEU A 35 1.32 -6.72 -1.18
N ALA A 36 0.43 -5.85 -1.65
CA ALA A 36 -0.90 -6.26 -2.10
C ALA A 36 -0.86 -6.92 -3.47
N ASP A 37 -0.11 -6.35 -4.41
CA ASP A 37 -0.01 -6.84 -5.79
C ASP A 37 0.58 -8.26 -5.86
N GLU A 38 1.57 -8.53 -5.01
CA GLU A 38 2.23 -9.84 -4.93
C GLU A 38 1.54 -10.81 -3.97
N SER A 39 0.38 -10.43 -3.45
CA SER A 39 -0.40 -11.24 -2.51
C SER A 39 0.38 -11.62 -1.24
N ILE A 40 1.31 -10.78 -0.82
CA ILE A 40 2.07 -10.99 0.41
C ILE A 40 1.19 -10.67 1.61
N CYS A 41 0.44 -9.57 1.53
CA CYS A 41 -0.46 -9.12 2.60
C CYS A 41 -1.90 -9.06 2.09
N PRO A 42 -2.87 -9.61 2.85
CA PRO A 42 -4.28 -9.54 2.46
C PRO A 42 -4.88 -8.15 2.65
N LYS A 43 -4.24 -7.32 3.46
CA LYS A 43 -4.66 -5.94 3.70
C LYS A 43 -3.44 -5.08 4.02
N VAL A 44 -3.42 -3.87 3.49
CA VAL A 44 -2.36 -2.90 3.75
C VAL A 44 -2.96 -1.57 4.18
N ILE A 45 -2.33 -0.93 5.16
CA ILE A 45 -2.72 0.38 5.68
C ILE A 45 -1.71 1.40 5.19
N LEU A 46 -2.19 2.45 4.52
CA LEU A 46 -1.38 3.54 4.02
C LEU A 46 -1.72 4.78 4.83
N ALA A 47 -0.81 5.20 5.70
CA ALA A 47 -1.02 6.34 6.59
C ALA A 47 -0.02 7.44 6.31
N ASP A 48 -0.47 8.69 6.40
CA ASP A 48 0.39 9.85 6.29
C ASP A 48 -0.27 11.05 6.99
N VAL A 49 0.55 11.98 7.46
CA VAL A 49 0.07 13.24 8.02
C VAL A 49 -0.24 14.26 6.93
N SER A 50 0.28 14.06 5.74
CA SER A 50 0.12 14.94 4.59
C SER A 50 -0.99 14.45 3.67
N THR A 51 -2.01 15.28 3.44
CA THR A 51 -3.05 14.99 2.46
C THR A 51 -2.47 14.87 1.05
N GLY A 52 -1.48 15.69 0.72
CA GLY A 52 -0.82 15.63 -0.59
C GLY A 52 -0.14 14.29 -0.85
N SER A 53 0.59 13.78 0.13
CA SER A 53 1.23 12.47 0.02
C SER A 53 0.19 11.35 -0.10
N LEU A 54 -0.86 11.42 0.72
CA LEU A 54 -1.92 10.42 0.69
C LEU A 54 -2.67 10.44 -0.64
N ASP A 55 -2.90 11.62 -1.21
CA ASP A 55 -3.54 11.76 -2.53
C ASP A 55 -2.69 11.14 -3.65
N LYS A 56 -1.37 11.29 -3.58
CA LYS A 56 -0.46 10.64 -4.52
C LYS A 56 -0.55 9.12 -4.41
N ALA A 57 -0.56 8.60 -3.18
CA ALA A 57 -0.70 7.17 -2.94
C ALA A 57 -2.04 6.65 -3.47
N LYS A 58 -3.13 7.38 -3.24
CA LYS A 58 -4.46 7.02 -3.75
C LYS A 58 -4.49 6.98 -5.27
N SER A 59 -3.84 7.95 -5.92
CA SER A 59 -3.76 8.00 -7.38
C SER A 59 -2.99 6.80 -7.93
N ASN A 60 -1.86 6.46 -7.31
CA ASN A 60 -1.06 5.31 -7.72
C ASN A 60 -1.81 4.00 -7.53
N VAL A 61 -2.54 3.86 -6.42
CA VAL A 61 -3.36 2.67 -6.17
C VAL A 61 -4.48 2.54 -7.20
N ARG A 62 -5.13 3.65 -7.56
CA ARG A 62 -6.16 3.62 -8.62
C ARG A 62 -5.60 3.12 -9.95
N GLU A 63 -4.40 3.56 -10.32
CA GLU A 63 -3.74 3.09 -11.54
C GLU A 63 -3.45 1.59 -11.49
N LEU A 64 -2.97 1.10 -10.34
CA LEU A 64 -2.74 -0.33 -10.12
C LEU A 64 -4.03 -1.14 -10.25
N LEU A 65 -5.10 -0.69 -9.60
CA LEU A 65 -6.40 -1.38 -9.65
C LEU A 65 -6.92 -1.45 -11.08
N LYS A 66 -6.79 -0.36 -11.83
CA LYS A 66 -7.19 -0.32 -13.24
C LYS A 66 -6.36 -1.27 -14.09
N ALA A 67 -5.05 -1.26 -13.92
CA ALA A 67 -4.15 -2.14 -14.67
C ALA A 67 -4.45 -3.62 -14.40
N ARG A 68 -4.71 -3.97 -13.14
CA ARG A 68 -5.06 -5.34 -12.74
C ARG A 68 -6.39 -5.77 -13.35
N GLU A 69 -7.38 -4.89 -13.36
CA GLU A 69 -8.67 -5.17 -13.97
C GLU A 69 -8.53 -5.42 -15.47
N GLU A 70 -7.78 -4.57 -16.16
CA GLU A 70 -7.53 -4.71 -17.60
C GLU A 70 -6.75 -5.99 -17.93
N ALA A 71 -5.90 -6.44 -17.00
CA ALA A 71 -5.15 -7.69 -17.18
C ALA A 71 -5.96 -8.94 -16.85
N GLY A 72 -7.21 -8.80 -16.42
CA GLY A 72 -8.07 -9.94 -16.10
C GLY A 72 -7.83 -10.56 -14.72
N CYS A 73 -7.05 -9.90 -13.87
CA CYS A 73 -6.80 -10.35 -12.49
C CYS A 73 -7.06 -9.21 -11.50
N PRO A 74 -8.33 -8.81 -11.33
CA PRO A 74 -8.67 -7.65 -10.51
C PRO A 74 -8.27 -7.82 -9.05
N LEU A 75 -7.91 -6.72 -8.42
CA LEU A 75 -7.56 -6.65 -7.02
C LEU A 75 -8.70 -5.93 -6.28
N ASP A 76 -9.10 -6.45 -5.12
CA ASP A 76 -10.17 -5.85 -4.33
C ASP A 76 -9.69 -4.50 -3.76
N PRO A 77 -10.38 -3.38 -4.06
CA PRO A 77 -10.00 -2.08 -3.50
C PRO A 77 -10.00 -2.06 -1.96
N ALA A 78 -10.77 -2.90 -1.30
CA ALA A 78 -10.84 -2.98 0.16
C ALA A 78 -9.53 -3.47 0.79
N VAL A 79 -8.60 -4.00 -0.01
CA VAL A 79 -7.26 -4.37 0.47
C VAL A 79 -6.48 -3.14 0.95
N PHE A 80 -6.78 -1.97 0.37
CA PHE A 80 -6.08 -0.71 0.66
C PHE A 80 -6.90 0.14 1.63
N ASP A 81 -6.34 0.39 2.82
CA ASP A 81 -6.95 1.22 3.87
C ASP A 81 -6.13 2.49 4.03
N PHE A 82 -6.68 3.63 3.61
CA PHE A 82 -6.01 4.93 3.67
C PHE A 82 -6.40 5.66 4.95
N ARG A 83 -5.39 6.14 5.69
CA ARG A 83 -5.62 6.87 6.94
C ARG A 83 -4.80 8.14 6.99
N LEU A 84 -5.47 9.28 7.16
CA LEU A 84 -4.82 10.57 7.35
C LEU A 84 -4.66 10.84 8.84
N GLY A 85 -3.44 11.19 9.25
CA GLY A 85 -3.18 11.60 10.62
C GLY A 85 -1.85 11.10 11.16
N ASP A 86 -1.65 11.31 12.46
CA ASP A 86 -0.47 10.82 13.18
C ASP A 86 -0.46 9.29 13.19
N GLY A 87 0.64 8.70 12.72
CA GLY A 87 0.74 7.27 12.49
C GLY A 87 0.29 6.39 13.66
N ILE A 88 0.74 6.70 14.87
CA ILE A 88 0.38 5.91 16.05
C ILE A 88 -1.10 6.04 16.37
N LYS A 89 -1.64 7.24 16.26
CA LYS A 89 -3.05 7.51 16.57
C LYS A 89 -4.00 6.87 15.56
N VAL A 90 -3.63 6.88 14.27
CA VAL A 90 -4.51 6.31 13.24
C VAL A 90 -4.53 4.78 13.27
N LEU A 91 -3.58 4.14 13.92
CA LEU A 91 -3.54 2.68 14.08
C LEU A 91 -4.22 2.23 15.37
N ALA A 92 -4.53 3.14 16.29
CA ALA A 92 -5.22 2.81 17.53
C ALA A 92 -6.67 2.39 17.24
N PRO A 93 -7.20 1.40 17.97
CA PRO A 93 -8.58 0.98 17.84
C PRO A 93 -9.57 2.06 18.27
#